data_5cdd15f7583536095d1e857f9afb7722
#
_entry.id   5cdd15f7583536095d1e857f9afb7722
#
_cell.length_a   1.000
_cell.length_b   1.000
_cell.length_c   1.000
_cell.angle_alpha   90.00
_cell.angle_beta   90.00
_cell.angle_gamma   90.00
#
_symmetry.space_group_name_H-M   'P 1'
#
loop_
_entity.id
_entity.type
_entity.pdbx_description
1 polymer ?
#
loop_
_entity_poly.entity_id
_entity_poly.type
_entity_poly.pdbx_seq_one_letter_code
_entity_poly.pdbx_strand_id
1 'polypeptide(L)'
;MTLINRLYRARFLFLSQEVQTEISNQLCALIVHLGLEDKTEPIYLYVHSPGGLVIPGLALYNIMQSSKPGVHTIGIARAYSTGSLILAGGKMLKRLALPHCTVMIHQPASSYFEDPLAESGLDAEDMVELRNLVIQAYIAKTGKPYWVIADDLERDQLMAPEEARAYGIVDVVGYDKP
;
A
#
# COMPACT_ATOMS: atom_id res chain seq x y z
N MET A 1 -8.32 25.46 -13.70
CA MET A 1 -8.13 24.05 -13.28
C MET A 1 -6.74 23.91 -12.70
N THR A 2 -6.59 23.43 -11.47
CA THR A 2 -5.30 23.26 -10.79
C THR A 2 -4.48 22.12 -11.41
N LEU A 3 -3.15 22.12 -11.19
CA LEU A 3 -2.26 21.03 -11.63
C LEU A 3 -2.72 19.68 -11.10
N ILE A 4 -3.07 19.61 -9.82
CA ILE A 4 -3.52 18.36 -9.17
C ILE A 4 -4.77 17.80 -9.85
N ASN A 5 -5.72 18.64 -10.24
CA ASN A 5 -6.91 18.20 -10.94
C ASN A 5 -6.60 17.64 -12.33
N ARG A 6 -5.56 18.16 -12.99
CA ARG A 6 -5.10 17.61 -14.29
C ARG A 6 -4.47 16.23 -14.10
N LEU A 7 -3.67 16.05 -13.06
CA LEU A 7 -3.06 14.76 -12.74
C LEU A 7 -4.13 13.71 -12.40
N TYR A 8 -5.13 14.07 -11.58
CA TYR A 8 -6.21 13.15 -11.25
C TYR A 8 -7.04 12.75 -12.48
N ARG A 9 -7.34 13.68 -13.38
CA ARG A 9 -8.00 13.36 -14.66
C ARG A 9 -7.13 12.49 -15.58
N ALA A 10 -5.81 12.62 -15.49
CA ALA A 10 -4.86 11.75 -16.17
C ALA A 10 -4.61 10.44 -15.42
N ARG A 11 -5.42 10.16 -14.37
CA ARG A 11 -5.42 8.93 -13.56
C ARG A 11 -4.14 8.72 -12.72
N PHE A 12 -3.42 9.82 -12.42
CA PHE A 12 -2.27 9.82 -11.53
C PHE A 12 -2.68 10.23 -10.12
N LEU A 13 -2.51 9.33 -9.17
CA LEU A 13 -2.78 9.52 -7.75
C LEU A 13 -1.48 9.48 -6.95
N PHE A 14 -1.46 10.12 -5.78
CA PHE A 14 -0.27 10.23 -4.95
C PHE A 14 -0.60 9.93 -3.49
N LEU A 15 0.13 8.97 -2.92
CA LEU A 15 0.24 8.75 -1.49
C LEU A 15 1.63 9.22 -1.07
N SER A 16 1.78 10.51 -0.76
CA SER A 16 3.07 11.15 -0.45
C SER A 16 3.15 11.63 1.00
N GLN A 17 2.45 10.97 1.89
CA GLN A 17 2.38 11.29 3.30
C GLN A 17 2.09 10.03 4.13
N GLU A 18 1.93 10.21 5.42
CA GLU A 18 1.47 9.17 6.33
C GLU A 18 0.06 8.70 5.97
N VAL A 19 -0.20 7.39 6.13
CA VAL A 19 -1.51 6.78 5.86
C VAL A 19 -2.45 7.10 7.02
N GLN A 20 -3.24 8.13 6.84
CA GLN A 20 -4.28 8.60 7.76
C GLN A 20 -5.66 8.35 7.15
N THR A 21 -6.71 8.41 7.98
CA THR A 21 -8.10 8.18 7.54
C THR A 21 -8.50 9.10 6.39
N GLU A 22 -8.13 10.38 6.45
CA GLU A 22 -8.50 11.38 5.42
C GLU A 22 -7.92 11.05 4.05
N ILE A 23 -6.60 10.85 3.96
CA ILE A 23 -5.95 10.57 2.67
C ILE A 23 -6.41 9.23 2.11
N SER A 24 -6.62 8.23 2.98
CA SER A 24 -7.12 6.93 2.58
C SER A 24 -8.52 7.04 1.95
N ASN A 25 -9.44 7.74 2.62
CA ASN A 25 -10.80 7.96 2.13
C ASN A 25 -10.80 8.74 0.80
N GLN A 26 -9.95 9.76 0.65
CA GLN A 26 -9.81 10.52 -0.60
C GLN A 26 -9.32 9.63 -1.74
N LEU A 27 -8.29 8.83 -1.52
CA LEU A 27 -7.77 7.91 -2.53
C LEU A 27 -8.78 6.81 -2.87
N CYS A 28 -9.48 6.26 -1.89
CA CYS A 28 -10.56 5.30 -2.12
C CYS A 28 -11.65 5.90 -3.03
N ALA A 29 -12.13 7.10 -2.73
CA ALA A 29 -13.14 7.78 -3.53
C ALA A 29 -12.66 8.04 -4.96
N LEU A 30 -11.41 8.49 -5.15
CA LEU A 30 -10.82 8.72 -6.47
C LEU A 30 -10.67 7.42 -7.27
N ILE A 31 -10.20 6.33 -6.65
CA ILE A 31 -10.07 5.02 -7.32
C ILE A 31 -11.44 4.51 -7.77
N VAL A 32 -12.46 4.61 -6.92
CA VAL A 32 -13.83 4.23 -7.28
C VAL A 32 -14.35 5.09 -8.42
N HIS A 33 -14.21 6.41 -8.32
CA HIS A 33 -14.67 7.35 -9.36
C HIS A 33 -14.01 7.05 -10.71
N LEU A 34 -12.68 6.98 -10.75
CA LEU A 34 -11.94 6.69 -11.98
C LEU A 34 -12.25 5.29 -12.53
N GLY A 35 -12.47 4.31 -11.66
CA GLY A 35 -12.87 2.97 -12.08
C GLY A 35 -14.28 2.89 -12.67
N LEU A 36 -15.19 3.78 -12.26
CA LEU A 36 -16.52 3.92 -12.84
C LEU A 36 -16.51 4.69 -14.17
N GLU A 37 -15.65 5.71 -14.28
CA GLU A 37 -15.49 6.53 -15.47
C GLU A 37 -14.96 5.70 -16.65
N ASP A 38 -13.88 4.94 -16.45
CA ASP A 38 -13.34 4.03 -17.46
C ASP A 38 -12.77 2.78 -16.80
N LYS A 39 -13.28 1.62 -17.20
CA LYS A 39 -12.90 0.29 -16.67
C LYS A 39 -11.69 -0.32 -17.38
N THR A 40 -11.18 0.33 -18.43
CA THR A 40 -10.10 -0.20 -19.28
C THR A 40 -8.77 0.51 -19.02
N GLU A 41 -8.81 1.81 -18.77
CA GLU A 41 -7.60 2.61 -18.55
C GLU A 41 -7.06 2.45 -17.11
N PRO A 42 -5.77 2.12 -16.94
CA PRO A 42 -5.18 1.89 -15.63
C PRO A 42 -5.15 3.17 -14.77
N ILE A 43 -5.15 2.96 -13.45
CA ILE A 43 -4.92 4.01 -12.46
C ILE A 43 -3.48 3.87 -11.97
N TYR A 44 -2.73 4.97 -11.87
CA TYR A 44 -1.36 5.00 -11.39
C TYR A 44 -1.30 5.61 -9.99
N LEU A 45 -0.85 4.84 -9.00
CA LEU A 45 -0.67 5.30 -7.63
C LEU A 45 0.82 5.38 -7.29
N TYR A 46 1.31 6.61 -7.14
CA TYR A 46 2.66 6.89 -6.68
C TYR A 46 2.73 6.83 -5.16
N VAL A 47 3.64 6.01 -4.63
CA VAL A 47 3.77 5.75 -3.20
C VAL A 47 5.10 6.29 -2.69
N HIS A 48 5.00 7.23 -1.74
CA HIS A 48 6.12 7.75 -0.94
C HIS A 48 5.61 7.98 0.49
N SER A 49 5.57 6.92 1.30
CA SER A 49 4.92 6.96 2.61
C SER A 49 5.76 6.27 3.68
N PRO A 50 5.84 6.83 4.89
CA PRO A 50 6.45 6.17 6.04
C PRO A 50 5.55 5.07 6.64
N GLY A 51 4.33 4.90 6.13
CA GLY A 51 3.31 4.04 6.71
C GLY A 51 2.22 4.85 7.41
N GLY A 52 1.62 4.30 8.43
CA GLY A 52 0.55 4.93 9.22
C GLY A 52 -0.49 3.92 9.68
N LEU A 53 -1.74 4.35 9.80
CA LEU A 53 -2.83 3.56 10.36
C LEU A 53 -3.15 2.33 9.51
N VAL A 54 -3.34 1.20 10.19
CA VAL A 54 -3.55 -0.10 9.52
C VAL A 54 -4.94 -0.19 8.91
N ILE A 55 -5.98 0.21 9.63
CA ILE A 55 -7.37 0.09 9.15
C ILE A 55 -7.61 0.93 7.89
N PRO A 56 -7.24 2.24 7.84
CA PRO A 56 -7.32 3.02 6.61
C PRO A 56 -6.48 2.43 5.47
N GLY A 57 -5.30 1.87 5.77
CA GLY A 57 -4.47 1.22 4.77
C GLY A 57 -5.08 -0.05 4.18
N LEU A 58 -5.69 -0.90 5.02
CA LEU A 58 -6.44 -2.08 4.56
C LEU A 58 -7.68 -1.68 3.75
N ALA A 59 -8.37 -0.61 4.12
CA ALA A 59 -9.50 -0.10 3.35
C ALA A 59 -9.05 0.31 1.93
N LEU A 60 -7.96 1.07 1.83
CA LEU A 60 -7.38 1.46 0.54
C LEU A 60 -6.91 0.24 -0.27
N TYR A 61 -6.21 -0.71 0.39
CA TYR A 61 -5.80 -1.96 -0.24
C TYR A 61 -7.00 -2.71 -0.83
N ASN A 62 -8.09 -2.88 -0.07
CA ASN A 62 -9.29 -3.58 -0.53
C ASN A 62 -9.97 -2.88 -1.72
N ILE A 63 -10.07 -1.56 -1.70
CA ILE A 63 -10.59 -0.78 -2.83
C ILE A 63 -9.72 -0.95 -4.07
N MET A 64 -8.39 -0.96 -3.92
CA MET A 64 -7.48 -1.24 -5.04
C MET A 64 -7.71 -2.63 -5.64
N GLN A 65 -7.97 -3.67 -4.80
CA GLN A 65 -8.28 -5.02 -5.29
C GLN A 65 -9.61 -5.09 -6.05
N SER A 66 -10.60 -4.28 -5.66
CA SER A 66 -11.92 -4.25 -6.29
C SER A 66 -11.95 -3.45 -7.59
N SER A 67 -10.94 -2.64 -7.86
CA SER A 67 -10.89 -1.76 -9.04
C SER A 67 -10.69 -2.55 -10.33
N LYS A 68 -11.65 -2.48 -11.26
CA LYS A 68 -11.59 -3.23 -12.53
C LYS A 68 -10.42 -2.86 -13.45
N PRO A 69 -10.09 -1.55 -13.65
CA PRO A 69 -8.94 -1.19 -14.48
C PRO A 69 -7.63 -1.66 -13.84
N GLY A 70 -7.66 -1.88 -12.51
CA GLY A 70 -6.48 -2.19 -11.73
C GLY A 70 -5.65 -0.95 -11.42
N VAL A 71 -5.01 -0.99 -10.26
CA VAL A 71 -4.12 0.09 -9.81
C VAL A 71 -2.68 -0.34 -10.03
N HIS A 72 -1.95 0.40 -10.85
CA HIS A 72 -0.50 0.26 -11.00
C HIS A 72 0.18 1.05 -9.90
N THR A 73 1.07 0.46 -9.15
CA THR A 73 1.75 1.12 -8.03
C THR A 73 3.20 1.41 -8.34
N ILE A 74 3.67 2.60 -7.98
CA ILE A 74 5.03 3.05 -8.22
C ILE A 74 5.64 3.56 -6.90
N GLY A 75 6.59 2.82 -6.32
CA GLY A 75 7.36 3.25 -5.17
C GLY A 75 8.42 4.28 -5.56
N ILE A 76 8.34 5.50 -4.99
CA ILE A 76 9.23 6.61 -5.39
C ILE A 76 10.53 6.61 -4.58
N ALA A 77 10.44 6.68 -3.24
CA ALA A 77 11.61 6.76 -2.36
C ALA A 77 11.46 5.89 -1.11
N ARG A 78 10.34 5.97 -0.40
CA ARG A 78 10.05 5.15 0.78
C ARG A 78 8.67 4.55 0.67
N ALA A 79 8.57 3.26 0.92
CA ALA A 79 7.30 2.58 1.08
C ALA A 79 7.43 1.68 2.33
N TYR A 80 7.05 2.20 3.49
CA TYR A 80 7.25 1.54 4.77
C TYR A 80 5.92 1.14 5.40
N SER A 81 5.90 0.02 6.13
CA SER A 81 4.74 -0.44 6.89
C SER A 81 3.49 -0.50 5.99
N THR A 82 2.40 0.16 6.36
CA THR A 82 1.17 0.27 5.58
C THR A 82 1.42 0.82 4.16
N GLY A 83 2.43 1.70 3.97
CA GLY A 83 2.84 2.17 2.64
C GLY A 83 3.39 1.04 1.75
N SER A 84 4.12 0.09 2.31
CA SER A 84 4.60 -1.09 1.57
C SER A 84 3.46 -2.07 1.25
N LEU A 85 2.47 -2.20 2.13
CA LEU A 85 1.26 -2.96 1.88
C LEU A 85 0.47 -2.40 0.68
N ILE A 86 0.33 -1.07 0.61
CA ILE A 86 -0.32 -0.39 -0.51
C ILE A 86 0.48 -0.57 -1.80
N LEU A 87 1.81 -0.45 -1.74
CA LEU A 87 2.68 -0.71 -2.90
C LEU A 87 2.51 -2.15 -3.41
N ALA A 88 2.56 -3.13 -2.51
CA ALA A 88 2.33 -4.55 -2.82
C ALA A 88 0.92 -4.80 -3.35
N GLY A 89 -0.07 -4.01 -2.90
CA GLY A 89 -1.48 -4.08 -3.27
C GLY A 89 -1.77 -3.80 -4.74
N GLY A 90 -0.83 -3.27 -5.51
CA GLY A 90 -0.98 -3.03 -6.93
C GLY A 90 -1.36 -4.28 -7.74
N LYS A 91 -1.84 -4.03 -8.96
CA LYS A 91 -2.12 -5.11 -9.92
C LYS A 91 -0.86 -5.92 -10.18
N MET A 92 -0.98 -7.25 -10.13
CA MET A 92 0.13 -8.17 -10.39
C MET A 92 0.78 -7.87 -11.75
N LEU A 93 2.10 -7.92 -11.80
CA LEU A 93 2.97 -7.57 -12.94
C LEU A 93 2.97 -6.06 -13.27
N LYS A 94 2.40 -5.23 -12.40
CA LYS A 94 2.25 -3.77 -12.58
C LYS A 94 2.65 -2.97 -11.33
N ARG A 95 3.51 -3.56 -10.48
CA ARG A 95 4.05 -2.94 -9.28
C ARG A 95 5.52 -2.61 -9.52
N LEU A 96 5.87 -1.35 -9.43
CA LEU A 96 7.22 -0.85 -9.76
C LEU A 96 7.86 -0.17 -8.55
N ALA A 97 9.15 -0.37 -8.36
CA ALA A 97 9.98 0.45 -7.49
C ALA A 97 11.02 1.23 -8.31
N LEU A 98 11.15 2.52 -8.05
CA LEU A 98 12.27 3.29 -8.60
C LEU A 98 13.61 2.81 -7.98
N PRO A 99 14.75 2.96 -8.66
CA PRO A 99 16.03 2.38 -8.23
C PRO A 99 16.53 2.81 -6.85
N HIS A 100 16.03 3.93 -6.33
CA HIS A 100 16.38 4.43 -5.00
C HIS A 100 15.22 4.33 -4.00
N CYS A 101 14.18 3.56 -4.34
CA CYS A 101 13.07 3.29 -3.42
C CYS A 101 13.51 2.26 -2.38
N THR A 102 13.27 2.55 -1.12
CA THR A 102 13.40 1.57 -0.04
C THR A 102 12.03 1.08 0.39
N VAL A 103 11.93 -0.20 0.66
CA VAL A 103 10.68 -0.84 1.10
C VAL A 103 10.92 -1.46 2.47
N MET A 104 9.99 -1.28 3.38
CA MET A 104 10.06 -1.91 4.70
C MET A 104 8.72 -2.52 5.07
N ILE A 105 8.77 -3.79 5.46
CA ILE A 105 7.65 -4.45 6.11
C ILE A 105 7.93 -4.52 7.61
N HIS A 106 6.93 -4.19 8.41
CA HIS A 106 6.97 -4.40 9.85
C HIS A 106 5.56 -4.58 10.40
N GLN A 107 5.47 -5.19 11.55
CA GLN A 107 4.17 -5.36 12.21
C GLN A 107 3.62 -4.01 12.71
N PRO A 108 2.30 -3.86 12.79
CA PRO A 108 1.70 -2.70 13.43
C PRO A 108 2.25 -2.55 14.86
N ALA A 109 2.94 -1.43 15.14
CA ALA A 109 3.40 -1.15 16.48
C ALA A 109 2.20 -0.72 17.36
N SER A 110 2.20 -1.10 18.63
CA SER A 110 1.17 -0.70 19.59
C SER A 110 1.04 0.83 19.73
N SER A 111 2.12 1.58 19.43
CA SER A 111 2.11 3.04 19.41
C SER A 111 1.21 3.66 18.33
N TYR A 112 0.86 2.94 17.28
CA TYR A 112 -0.14 3.40 16.30
C TYR A 112 -1.58 3.26 16.80
N PHE A 113 -1.76 2.66 17.99
CA PHE A 113 -3.03 2.55 18.68
C PHE A 113 -3.13 3.51 19.86
N GLU A 114 -2.06 4.25 20.19
CA GLU A 114 -2.02 5.34 21.18
C GLU A 114 -2.53 6.69 20.64
N ASP A 115 -3.12 6.75 19.45
CA ASP A 115 -3.89 7.92 19.04
C ASP A 115 -5.08 8.07 20.02
N PRO A 116 -5.30 9.24 20.61
CA PRO A 116 -6.47 9.50 21.45
C PRO A 116 -7.81 9.27 20.75
N LEU A 117 -7.81 9.19 19.40
CA LEU A 117 -8.95 8.72 18.60
C LEU A 117 -8.98 7.18 18.48
N ALA A 118 -7.94 6.48 18.87
CA ALA A 118 -7.93 5.03 19.12
C ALA A 118 -8.54 4.67 20.48
N GLU A 119 -9.35 5.52 21.07
CA GLU A 119 -10.41 5.15 22.03
C GLU A 119 -11.44 4.19 21.42
N SER A 120 -11.11 3.63 20.28
CA SER A 120 -11.87 2.59 19.59
C SER A 120 -11.78 1.24 20.29
N GLY A 121 -11.43 1.15 21.56
CA GLY A 121 -11.62 -0.06 22.36
C GLY A 121 -11.10 -1.36 21.72
N LEU A 122 -10.11 -1.26 20.82
CA LEU A 122 -9.49 -2.44 20.21
C LEU A 122 -8.77 -3.22 21.31
N ASP A 123 -9.25 -4.40 21.58
CA ASP A 123 -8.61 -5.31 22.52
C ASP A 123 -7.46 -6.10 21.87
N ALA A 124 -6.81 -6.95 22.66
CA ALA A 124 -5.71 -7.77 22.16
C ALA A 124 -6.13 -8.75 21.05
N GLU A 125 -7.39 -9.17 21.03
CA GLU A 125 -7.93 -10.08 20.00
C GLU A 125 -8.08 -9.33 18.67
N ASP A 126 -8.61 -8.11 18.68
CA ASP A 126 -8.71 -7.24 17.49
C ASP A 126 -7.33 -6.97 16.87
N MET A 127 -6.31 -6.77 17.73
CA MET A 127 -4.92 -6.56 17.29
C MET A 127 -4.34 -7.77 16.55
N VAL A 128 -4.59 -8.96 17.08
CA VAL A 128 -4.18 -10.23 16.45
C VAL A 128 -4.90 -10.41 15.12
N GLU A 129 -6.18 -10.07 15.05
CA GLU A 129 -6.95 -10.15 13.81
C GLU A 129 -6.41 -9.19 12.74
N LEU A 130 -6.17 -7.92 13.08
CA LEU A 130 -5.57 -6.93 12.16
C LEU A 130 -4.20 -7.37 11.65
N ARG A 131 -3.34 -7.90 12.54
CA ARG A 131 -2.05 -8.47 12.15
C ARG A 131 -2.23 -9.60 11.13
N ASN A 132 -3.17 -10.50 11.39
CA ASN A 132 -3.45 -11.60 10.48
C ASN A 132 -3.96 -11.11 9.11
N LEU A 133 -4.82 -10.09 9.06
CA LEU A 133 -5.28 -9.50 7.80
C LEU A 133 -4.12 -8.91 6.98
N VAL A 134 -3.17 -8.22 7.63
CA VAL A 134 -1.96 -7.71 6.97
C VAL A 134 -1.10 -8.85 6.43
N ILE A 135 -0.88 -9.91 7.22
CA ILE A 135 -0.13 -11.09 6.79
C ILE A 135 -0.79 -11.72 5.56
N GLN A 136 -2.11 -11.94 5.59
CA GLN A 136 -2.85 -12.53 4.47
C GLN A 136 -2.74 -11.67 3.20
N ALA A 137 -2.79 -10.35 3.32
CA ALA A 137 -2.61 -9.45 2.20
C ALA A 137 -1.21 -9.58 1.56
N TYR A 138 -0.15 -9.69 2.37
CA TYR A 138 1.20 -9.95 1.85
C TYR A 138 1.33 -11.35 1.23
N ILE A 139 0.76 -12.39 1.84
CA ILE A 139 0.74 -13.76 1.28
C ILE A 139 0.12 -13.74 -0.11
N ALA A 140 -1.04 -13.10 -0.26
CA ALA A 140 -1.75 -13.01 -1.53
C ALA A 140 -0.94 -12.32 -2.64
N LYS A 141 -0.02 -11.41 -2.27
CA LYS A 141 0.77 -10.62 -3.22
C LYS A 141 2.17 -11.15 -3.47
N THR A 142 2.77 -11.81 -2.49
CA THR A 142 4.16 -12.30 -2.56
C THR A 142 4.25 -13.80 -2.83
N GLY A 143 3.20 -14.55 -2.50
CA GLY A 143 3.19 -16.02 -2.56
C GLY A 143 4.04 -16.67 -1.45
N LYS A 144 4.58 -15.90 -0.51
CA LYS A 144 5.37 -16.44 0.61
C LYS A 144 4.48 -17.09 1.65
N PRO A 145 4.97 -18.11 2.36
CA PRO A 145 4.21 -18.77 3.41
C PRO A 145 4.04 -17.88 4.64
N TYR A 146 2.98 -18.17 5.42
CA TYR A 146 2.59 -17.40 6.60
C TYR A 146 3.76 -17.13 7.56
N TRP A 147 4.53 -18.17 7.91
CA TRP A 147 5.61 -18.07 8.90
C TRP A 147 6.76 -17.16 8.45
N VAL A 148 7.04 -17.07 7.13
CA VAL A 148 8.06 -16.16 6.60
C VAL A 148 7.58 -14.71 6.77
N ILE A 149 6.35 -14.41 6.32
CA ILE A 149 5.79 -13.05 6.46
C ILE A 149 5.69 -12.65 7.92
N ALA A 150 5.23 -13.54 8.80
CA ALA A 150 5.06 -13.27 10.23
C ALA A 150 6.40 -12.94 10.91
N ASP A 151 7.45 -13.70 10.61
CA ASP A 151 8.80 -13.50 11.16
C ASP A 151 9.45 -12.20 10.63
N ASP A 152 9.33 -11.95 9.32
CA ASP A 152 9.89 -10.75 8.70
C ASP A 152 9.19 -9.46 9.18
N LEU A 153 7.89 -9.51 9.46
CA LEU A 153 7.15 -8.39 10.05
C LEU A 153 7.63 -8.05 11.48
N GLU A 154 8.06 -9.04 12.26
CA GLU A 154 8.59 -8.82 13.61
C GLU A 154 9.99 -8.21 13.61
N ARG A 155 10.75 -8.38 12.52
CA ARG A 155 12.15 -7.95 12.41
C ARG A 155 12.36 -6.62 11.71
N ASP A 156 11.29 -5.91 11.36
CA ASP A 156 11.38 -4.65 10.59
C ASP A 156 12.22 -4.82 9.32
N GLN A 157 11.80 -5.75 8.47
CA GLN A 157 12.58 -6.12 7.28
C GLN A 157 12.66 -4.96 6.28
N LEU A 158 13.83 -4.33 6.23
CA LEU A 158 14.15 -3.29 5.24
C LEU A 158 14.72 -3.93 3.98
N MET A 159 14.26 -3.49 2.82
CA MET A 159 14.62 -4.04 1.52
C MET A 159 15.03 -2.95 0.53
N ALA A 160 16.13 -3.17 -0.19
CA ALA A 160 16.43 -2.45 -1.41
C ALA A 160 15.42 -2.83 -2.52
N PRO A 161 15.29 -2.06 -3.60
CA PRO A 161 14.28 -2.33 -4.63
C PRO A 161 14.37 -3.73 -5.24
N GLU A 162 15.58 -4.22 -5.50
CA GLU A 162 15.80 -5.57 -6.05
C GLU A 162 15.45 -6.68 -5.05
N GLU A 163 15.68 -6.44 -3.75
CA GLU A 163 15.25 -7.34 -2.68
C GLU A 163 13.72 -7.36 -2.56
N ALA A 164 13.07 -6.19 -2.67
CA ALA A 164 11.61 -6.08 -2.67
C ALA A 164 10.99 -6.79 -3.89
N ARG A 165 11.67 -6.77 -5.05
CA ARG A 165 11.29 -7.55 -6.22
C ARG A 165 11.45 -9.06 -5.97
N ALA A 166 12.57 -9.49 -5.47
CA ALA A 166 12.81 -10.90 -5.13
C ALA A 166 11.86 -11.39 -4.02
N TYR A 167 11.46 -10.51 -3.13
CA TYR A 167 10.46 -10.78 -2.09
C TYR A 167 9.05 -10.94 -2.66
N GLY A 168 8.73 -10.25 -3.76
CA GLY A 168 7.43 -10.27 -4.42
C GLY A 168 6.52 -9.08 -4.08
N ILE A 169 7.07 -8.02 -3.47
CA ILE A 169 6.33 -6.79 -3.19
C ILE A 169 6.17 -5.95 -4.45
N VAL A 170 7.19 -5.92 -5.30
CA VAL A 170 7.14 -5.26 -6.61
C VAL A 170 7.51 -6.25 -7.71
N ASP A 171 7.16 -5.93 -8.94
CA ASP A 171 7.41 -6.77 -10.11
C ASP A 171 8.59 -6.26 -10.93
N VAL A 172 8.79 -4.94 -10.94
CA VAL A 172 9.78 -4.24 -11.78
C VAL A 172 10.57 -3.25 -10.93
N VAL A 173 11.87 -3.15 -11.21
CA VAL A 173 12.74 -2.09 -10.70
C VAL A 173 13.27 -1.31 -11.89
N GLY A 174 13.11 0.01 -11.89
CA GLY A 174 13.56 0.86 -12.99
C GLY A 174 12.77 2.15 -13.11
N TYR A 175 12.96 2.84 -14.24
CA TYR A 175 12.29 4.10 -14.55
C TYR A 175 11.16 3.93 -15.58
N ASP A 176 11.11 2.79 -16.25
CA ASP A 176 10.10 2.50 -17.26
C ASP A 176 8.77 2.13 -16.59
N LYS A 177 7.67 2.63 -17.14
CA LYS A 177 6.34 2.30 -16.64
C LYS A 177 6.08 0.80 -16.76
N PRO A 178 5.47 0.19 -15.74
CA PRO A 178 5.10 -1.22 -15.76
C PRO A 178 3.97 -1.55 -16.76
#